data_eb6249060a20162ad31110aaa9819d8f
#
_entry.id   eb6249060a20162ad31110aaa9819d8f
#
_cell.length_a   1.000
_cell.length_b   1.000
_cell.length_c   1.000
_cell.angle_alpha   90.00
_cell.angle_beta   90.00
_cell.angle_gamma   90.00
#
_symmetry.space_group_name_H-M   'P 1'
#
loop_
_entity.id
_entity.type
_entity.pdbx_description
1 polymer ?
#
loop_
_entity_poly.entity_id
_entity_poly.type
_entity_poly.pdbx_seq_one_letter_code
_entity_poly.pdbx_strand_id
1 'polypeptide(L)'
;KEMSPLCKEHRSNPDLTERFELMVCGKEIANAYSELNDPIDQRQRFEAQLKLADRGDHEATQFIDEDFLRALEYGMPPTSGMGIGMDRLIMFLTNNASIQEVLFFPQMKPEKKSLDLNENEKTIFDIIQNKKTIDLSELKIQAGLSNKGWDKAMKSLTKQGLAKVVKTEDQLTVKLLD
;
A
#
# COMPACT_ATOMS: atom_id res chain seq x y z
N LYS A 1 -7.80 4.50 24.85
CA LYS A 1 -8.96 3.78 24.27
C LYS A 1 -9.04 4.00 22.77
N GLU A 2 -8.88 5.23 22.28
CA GLU A 2 -8.91 5.54 20.83
C GLU A 2 -7.85 4.79 20.03
N MET A 3 -6.62 4.72 20.55
CA MET A 3 -5.50 4.00 19.91
C MET A 3 -5.54 2.47 20.08
N SER A 4 -6.45 1.96 20.89
CA SER A 4 -6.52 0.52 21.18
C SER A 4 -7.98 0.11 21.43
N PRO A 5 -8.82 0.10 20.39
CA PRO A 5 -10.26 -0.11 20.53
C PRO A 5 -10.64 -1.52 21.03
N LEU A 6 -9.78 -2.52 20.87
CA LEU A 6 -10.01 -3.90 21.28
C LEU A 6 -9.50 -4.21 22.70
N CYS A 7 -8.76 -3.27 23.32
CA CYS A 7 -8.15 -3.49 24.62
C CYS A 7 -9.13 -3.11 25.74
N LYS A 8 -9.13 -3.93 26.80
CA LYS A 8 -9.88 -3.61 28.02
C LYS A 8 -9.32 -2.36 28.71
N GLU A 9 -10.19 -1.62 29.38
CA GLU A 9 -9.82 -0.50 30.23
C GLU A 9 -8.90 -0.96 31.36
N HIS A 10 -7.90 -0.14 31.69
CA HIS A 10 -6.99 -0.42 32.78
C HIS A 10 -7.72 -0.38 34.11
N ARG A 11 -7.52 -1.40 34.97
CA ARG A 11 -8.27 -1.62 36.21
C ARG A 11 -8.18 -0.51 37.25
N SER A 12 -7.14 0.32 37.19
CA SER A 12 -6.91 1.40 38.17
C SER A 12 -6.84 2.78 37.52
N ASN A 13 -6.88 2.91 36.22
CA ASN A 13 -6.85 4.21 35.52
C ASN A 13 -7.74 4.16 34.27
N PRO A 14 -8.91 4.80 34.28
CA PRO A 14 -9.87 4.75 33.16
C PRO A 14 -9.38 5.42 31.87
N ASP A 15 -8.32 6.23 31.93
CA ASP A 15 -7.74 6.89 30.76
C ASP A 15 -6.78 5.98 29.99
N LEU A 16 -6.40 4.84 30.56
CA LEU A 16 -5.48 3.87 29.98
C LEU A 16 -6.19 2.58 29.57
N THR A 17 -5.48 1.76 28.78
CA THR A 17 -5.85 0.38 28.47
C THR A 17 -4.84 -0.58 29.09
N GLU A 18 -5.26 -1.83 29.38
CA GLU A 18 -4.37 -2.90 29.84
C GLU A 18 -3.62 -3.49 28.66
N ARG A 19 -2.52 -2.82 28.22
CA ARG A 19 -1.72 -3.17 27.06
C ARG A 19 -0.23 -2.95 27.33
N PHE A 20 0.61 -3.81 26.76
CA PHE A 20 2.05 -3.59 26.68
C PHE A 20 2.62 -4.07 25.34
N GLU A 21 3.76 -3.54 25.00
CA GLU A 21 4.56 -3.97 23.84
C GLU A 21 5.94 -4.42 24.34
N LEU A 22 6.40 -5.57 23.88
CA LEU A 22 7.76 -6.04 24.15
C LEU A 22 8.70 -5.46 23.10
N MET A 23 9.57 -4.56 23.54
CA MET A 23 10.59 -3.93 22.69
C MET A 23 11.96 -4.61 22.91
N VAL A 24 12.58 -5.07 21.83
CA VAL A 24 13.93 -5.65 21.86
C VAL A 24 14.77 -5.00 20.78
N CYS A 25 15.92 -4.44 21.14
CA CYS A 25 16.82 -3.70 20.24
C CYS A 25 16.11 -2.65 19.38
N GLY A 26 15.17 -1.90 19.97
CA GLY A 26 14.40 -0.86 19.28
C GLY A 26 13.31 -1.36 18.33
N LYS A 27 13.03 -2.68 18.32
CA LYS A 27 11.96 -3.27 17.51
C LYS A 27 10.88 -3.89 18.41
N GLU A 28 9.63 -3.64 18.11
CA GLU A 28 8.49 -4.33 18.72
C GLU A 28 8.50 -5.80 18.29
N ILE A 29 8.54 -6.71 19.27
CA ILE A 29 8.51 -8.17 19.04
C ILE A 29 7.14 -8.74 19.36
N ALA A 30 6.50 -8.24 20.41
CA ALA A 30 5.17 -8.67 20.80
C ALA A 30 4.33 -7.50 21.27
N ASN A 31 3.03 -7.65 21.09
CA ASN A 31 1.99 -6.76 21.59
C ASN A 31 0.96 -7.62 22.32
N ALA A 32 0.63 -7.25 23.55
CA ALA A 32 -0.27 -8.01 24.38
C ALA A 32 -1.21 -7.10 25.16
N TYR A 33 -2.44 -7.55 25.36
CA TYR A 33 -3.44 -6.79 26.10
C TYR A 33 -4.52 -7.69 26.72
N SER A 34 -5.23 -7.16 27.71
CA SER A 34 -6.47 -7.73 28.18
C SER A 34 -7.56 -7.48 27.14
N GLU A 35 -8.21 -8.53 26.65
CA GLU A 35 -9.26 -8.43 25.63
C GLU A 35 -10.49 -7.70 26.16
N LEU A 36 -11.05 -6.80 25.38
CA LEU A 36 -12.35 -6.22 25.65
C LEU A 36 -13.42 -7.27 25.35
N ASN A 37 -14.13 -7.71 26.39
CA ASN A 37 -15.14 -8.74 26.33
C ASN A 37 -16.59 -8.27 26.55
N ASP A 38 -16.80 -6.94 26.61
CA ASP A 38 -18.12 -6.32 26.66
C ASP A 38 -18.57 -5.90 25.26
N PRO A 39 -19.60 -6.53 24.67
CA PRO A 39 -20.07 -6.21 23.33
C PRO A 39 -20.65 -4.79 23.20
N ILE A 40 -21.19 -4.23 24.30
CA ILE A 40 -21.76 -2.88 24.30
C ILE A 40 -20.65 -1.83 24.24
N ASP A 41 -19.62 -1.94 25.10
CA ASP A 41 -18.45 -1.06 25.05
C ASP A 41 -17.71 -1.21 23.69
N GLN A 42 -17.58 -2.45 23.19
CA GLN A 42 -16.94 -2.69 21.90
C GLN A 42 -17.66 -1.99 20.75
N ARG A 43 -18.99 -2.04 20.71
CA ARG A 43 -19.79 -1.33 19.71
C ARG A 43 -19.55 0.17 19.76
N GLN A 44 -19.58 0.76 20.96
CA GLN A 44 -19.33 2.19 21.14
C GLN A 44 -17.96 2.61 20.65
N ARG A 45 -16.94 1.77 20.84
CA ARG A 45 -15.59 2.06 20.35
C ARG A 45 -15.50 1.97 18.83
N PHE A 46 -16.15 1.01 18.20
CA PHE A 46 -16.24 0.94 16.74
C PHE A 46 -16.95 2.17 16.15
N GLU A 47 -18.04 2.61 16.76
CA GLU A 47 -18.74 3.82 16.34
C GLU A 47 -17.87 5.09 16.51
N ALA A 48 -17.05 5.14 17.56
CA ALA A 48 -16.09 6.22 17.75
C ALA A 48 -14.98 6.19 16.68
N GLN A 49 -14.50 5.00 16.32
CA GLN A 49 -13.53 4.82 15.22
C GLN A 49 -14.08 5.26 13.86
N LEU A 50 -15.34 4.96 13.54
CA LEU A 50 -16.00 5.44 12.31
C LEU A 50 -16.00 6.97 12.23
N LYS A 51 -16.29 7.65 13.35
CA LYS A 51 -16.26 9.12 13.40
C LYS A 51 -14.84 9.69 13.16
N LEU A 52 -13.80 8.97 13.54
CA LEU A 52 -12.40 9.34 13.24
C LEU A 52 -12.09 9.12 11.77
N ALA A 53 -12.53 8.01 11.18
CA ALA A 53 -12.39 7.72 9.75
C ALA A 53 -13.03 8.81 8.88
N ASP A 54 -14.25 9.25 9.24
CA ASP A 54 -14.96 10.34 8.55
C ASP A 54 -14.20 11.68 8.61
N ARG A 55 -13.34 11.86 9.62
CA ARG A 55 -12.47 13.05 9.77
C ARG A 55 -11.15 12.93 9.03
N GLY A 56 -10.91 11.80 8.31
CA GLY A 56 -9.72 11.57 7.50
C GLY A 56 -8.64 10.74 8.18
N ASP A 57 -8.93 10.09 9.29
CA ASP A 57 -8.03 9.10 9.88
C ASP A 57 -8.12 7.78 9.10
N HIS A 58 -7.10 7.52 8.27
CA HIS A 58 -7.05 6.32 7.42
C HIS A 58 -6.69 5.04 8.17
N GLU A 59 -6.25 5.14 9.43
CA GLU A 59 -5.95 3.98 10.27
C GLU A 59 -7.18 3.53 11.08
N ALA A 60 -8.21 4.37 11.16
CA ALA A 60 -9.45 4.04 11.86
C ALA A 60 -10.29 3.02 11.07
N THR A 61 -11.08 2.24 11.80
CA THR A 61 -12.03 1.26 11.22
C THR A 61 -13.02 1.96 10.28
N GLN A 62 -13.21 1.39 9.09
CA GLN A 62 -14.12 1.92 8.06
C GLN A 62 -15.52 1.29 8.11
N PHE A 63 -15.73 0.27 8.91
CA PHE A 63 -17.01 -0.42 9.07
C PHE A 63 -17.10 -1.08 10.46
N ILE A 64 -18.33 -1.36 10.92
CA ILE A 64 -18.56 -2.13 12.15
C ILE A 64 -18.61 -3.61 11.78
N ASP A 65 -17.80 -4.42 12.45
CA ASP A 65 -17.85 -5.87 12.33
C ASP A 65 -18.96 -6.44 13.22
N GLU A 66 -20.14 -6.60 12.65
CA GLU A 66 -21.32 -7.12 13.35
C GLU A 66 -21.17 -8.59 13.73
N ASP A 67 -20.40 -9.37 12.98
CA ASP A 67 -20.14 -10.77 13.30
C ASP A 67 -19.22 -10.90 14.50
N PHE A 68 -18.22 -10.04 14.62
CA PHE A 68 -17.36 -9.94 15.78
C PHE A 68 -18.16 -9.55 17.04
N LEU A 69 -19.03 -8.55 16.96
CA LEU A 69 -19.88 -8.15 18.08
C LEU A 69 -20.81 -9.27 18.50
N ARG A 70 -21.44 -9.95 17.54
CA ARG A 70 -22.29 -11.11 17.82
C ARG A 70 -21.53 -12.24 18.49
N ALA A 71 -20.28 -12.48 18.09
CA ALA A 71 -19.43 -13.46 18.74
C ALA A 71 -19.16 -13.13 20.22
N LEU A 72 -18.96 -11.85 20.54
CA LEU A 72 -18.82 -11.40 21.92
C LEU A 72 -20.11 -11.61 22.75
N GLU A 73 -21.28 -11.46 22.14
CA GLU A 73 -22.58 -11.65 22.80
C GLU A 73 -22.80 -13.11 23.26
N TYR A 74 -22.17 -14.10 22.59
CA TYR A 74 -22.19 -15.50 23.06
C TYR A 74 -21.40 -15.70 24.36
N GLY A 75 -20.59 -14.75 24.73
CA GLY A 75 -19.82 -14.72 25.97
C GLY A 75 -18.35 -15.05 25.78
N MET A 76 -17.50 -14.04 25.94
CA MET A 76 -16.05 -14.20 26.00
C MET A 76 -15.60 -14.12 27.47
N PRO A 77 -14.93 -15.15 28.02
CA PRO A 77 -14.42 -15.10 29.38
C PRO A 77 -13.31 -14.05 29.49
N PRO A 78 -12.94 -13.62 30.72
CA PRO A 78 -11.76 -12.79 30.91
C PRO A 78 -10.53 -13.43 30.28
N THR A 79 -9.95 -12.77 29.29
CA THR A 79 -8.89 -13.31 28.44
C THR A 79 -7.83 -12.25 28.21
N SER A 80 -6.59 -12.67 28.11
CA SER A 80 -5.51 -11.85 27.57
C SER A 80 -4.98 -12.46 26.28
N GLY A 81 -4.73 -11.61 25.27
CA GLY A 81 -4.17 -11.98 24.00
C GLY A 81 -2.73 -11.49 23.84
N MET A 82 -1.95 -12.19 23.04
CA MET A 82 -0.60 -11.76 22.66
C MET A 82 -0.35 -12.05 21.18
N GLY A 83 0.04 -11.01 20.45
CA GLY A 83 0.57 -11.15 19.10
C GLY A 83 2.10 -11.11 19.12
N ILE A 84 2.75 -12.08 18.49
CA ILE A 84 4.20 -12.12 18.35
C ILE A 84 4.56 -12.03 16.87
N GLY A 85 5.43 -11.05 16.53
CA GLY A 85 5.99 -10.91 15.19
C GLY A 85 7.01 -12.00 14.91
N MET A 86 6.58 -13.13 14.33
CA MET A 86 7.43 -14.29 14.09
C MET A 86 8.64 -13.98 13.22
N ASP A 87 8.47 -13.19 12.16
CA ASP A 87 9.61 -12.79 11.32
C ASP A 87 10.64 -11.99 12.11
N ARG A 88 10.18 -11.05 12.94
CA ARG A 88 11.08 -10.27 13.82
C ARG A 88 11.77 -11.15 14.86
N LEU A 89 11.06 -12.11 15.43
CA LEU A 89 11.63 -13.09 16.36
C LEU A 89 12.71 -13.92 15.68
N ILE A 90 12.47 -14.40 14.47
CA ILE A 90 13.45 -15.16 13.68
C ILE A 90 14.67 -14.30 13.35
N MET A 91 14.47 -13.04 12.95
CA MET A 91 15.59 -12.10 12.74
C MET A 91 16.52 -12.03 13.97
N PHE A 92 15.93 -11.98 15.18
CA PHE A 92 16.71 -11.99 16.41
C PHE A 92 17.44 -13.31 16.64
N LEU A 93 16.75 -14.43 16.53
CA LEU A 93 17.31 -15.75 16.78
C LEU A 93 18.44 -16.11 15.80
N THR A 94 18.36 -15.59 14.58
CA THR A 94 19.33 -15.83 13.51
C THR A 94 20.33 -14.69 13.31
N ASN A 95 20.24 -13.62 14.11
CA ASN A 95 21.07 -12.42 14.02
C ASN A 95 21.04 -11.76 12.62
N ASN A 96 19.89 -11.75 11.97
CA ASN A 96 19.69 -11.10 10.68
C ASN A 96 19.12 -9.69 10.87
N ALA A 97 19.72 -8.70 10.21
CA ALA A 97 19.31 -7.30 10.33
C ALA A 97 18.06 -6.95 9.49
N SER A 98 17.85 -7.68 8.38
CA SER A 98 16.77 -7.44 7.41
C SER A 98 15.71 -8.55 7.46
N ILE A 99 14.44 -8.16 7.39
CA ILE A 99 13.33 -9.10 7.31
C ILE A 99 13.36 -9.92 6.00
N GLN A 100 13.92 -9.39 4.94
CA GLN A 100 14.04 -10.08 3.65
C GLN A 100 14.90 -11.35 3.74
N GLU A 101 15.83 -11.39 4.68
CA GLU A 101 16.73 -12.53 4.88
C GLU A 101 16.06 -13.71 5.61
N VAL A 102 14.91 -13.47 6.25
CA VAL A 102 14.17 -14.50 6.98
C VAL A 102 12.87 -14.90 6.30
N LEU A 103 12.40 -14.14 5.31
CA LEU A 103 11.22 -14.46 4.53
C LEU A 103 11.59 -15.43 3.38
N PHE A 104 10.84 -16.54 3.26
CA PHE A 104 11.03 -17.49 2.15
C PHE A 104 10.69 -16.88 0.79
N PHE A 105 9.65 -16.02 0.73
CA PHE A 105 9.15 -15.41 -0.50
C PHE A 105 8.87 -13.92 -0.27
N PRO A 106 9.93 -13.08 -0.13
CA PRO A 106 9.74 -11.66 0.10
C PRO A 106 9.12 -11.01 -1.15
N GLN A 107 8.09 -10.19 -0.94
CA GLN A 107 7.56 -9.36 -2.02
C GLN A 107 8.54 -8.22 -2.31
N MET A 108 9.17 -8.30 -3.48
CA MET A 108 10.08 -7.27 -3.95
C MET A 108 9.33 -6.28 -4.83
N LYS A 109 9.67 -4.99 -4.72
CA LYS A 109 9.20 -4.02 -5.72
C LYS A 109 9.73 -4.45 -7.09
N PRO A 110 8.90 -4.43 -8.14
CA PRO A 110 9.39 -4.66 -9.48
C PRO A 110 10.57 -3.74 -9.76
N GLU A 111 11.67 -4.29 -10.23
CA GLU A 111 12.77 -3.47 -10.72
C GLU A 111 12.22 -2.57 -11.85
N LYS A 112 12.34 -1.26 -11.69
CA LYS A 112 12.12 -0.35 -12.80
C LYS A 112 13.20 -0.71 -13.83
N LYS A 113 12.80 -1.41 -14.90
CA LYS A 113 13.69 -1.62 -16.04
C LYS A 113 14.21 -0.23 -16.44
N SER A 114 15.52 -0.03 -16.34
CA SER A 114 16.15 1.14 -16.93
C SER A 114 15.82 1.11 -18.42
N LEU A 115 15.02 2.07 -18.87
CA LEU A 115 14.68 2.19 -20.27
C LEU A 115 15.96 2.65 -20.98
N ASP A 116 16.61 1.73 -21.68
CA ASP A 116 17.77 2.04 -22.53
C ASP A 116 17.26 2.62 -23.84
N LEU A 117 16.90 3.90 -23.78
CA LEU A 117 16.36 4.67 -24.89
C LEU A 117 17.48 5.49 -25.53
N ASN A 118 17.62 5.40 -26.85
CA ASN A 118 18.49 6.32 -27.59
C ASN A 118 17.91 7.75 -27.58
N GLU A 119 18.70 8.75 -27.98
CA GLU A 119 18.30 10.17 -27.93
C GLU A 119 16.96 10.47 -28.61
N ASN A 120 16.72 9.87 -29.79
CA ASN A 120 15.48 10.07 -30.54
C ASN A 120 14.28 9.41 -29.84
N GLU A 121 14.45 8.23 -29.27
CA GLU A 121 13.44 7.53 -28.49
C GLU A 121 13.11 8.29 -27.21
N LYS A 122 14.14 8.82 -26.54
CA LYS A 122 13.98 9.60 -25.33
C LYS A 122 13.20 10.89 -25.59
N THR A 123 13.50 11.60 -26.67
CA THR A 123 12.76 12.81 -27.07
C THR A 123 11.28 12.54 -27.26
N ILE A 124 10.92 11.47 -27.97
CA ILE A 124 9.52 11.10 -28.20
C ILE A 124 8.87 10.64 -26.90
N PHE A 125 9.57 9.83 -26.12
CA PHE A 125 9.07 9.28 -24.86
C PHE A 125 8.76 10.37 -23.83
N ASP A 126 9.65 11.35 -23.66
CA ASP A 126 9.46 12.47 -22.74
C ASP A 126 8.22 13.32 -23.10
N ILE A 127 7.96 13.53 -24.39
CA ILE A 127 6.77 14.24 -24.84
C ILE A 127 5.49 13.44 -24.52
N ILE A 128 5.50 12.12 -24.80
CA ILE A 128 4.35 11.25 -24.52
C ILE A 128 4.12 11.14 -23.01
N GLN A 129 5.19 11.05 -22.21
CA GLN A 129 5.10 10.94 -20.76
C GLN A 129 4.44 12.18 -20.14
N ASN A 130 4.74 13.38 -20.65
CA ASN A 130 4.15 14.63 -20.17
C ASN A 130 2.67 14.77 -20.55
N LYS A 131 2.27 14.32 -21.74
CA LYS A 131 0.90 14.53 -22.27
C LYS A 131 -0.01 13.30 -22.11
N LYS A 132 0.54 12.13 -21.79
CA LYS A 132 -0.12 10.80 -21.71
C LYS A 132 -0.80 10.33 -22.99
N THR A 133 -1.41 11.24 -23.74
CA THR A 133 -2.04 11.01 -25.04
C THR A 133 -1.81 12.24 -25.90
N ILE A 134 -1.37 12.06 -27.15
CA ILE A 134 -1.07 13.16 -28.09
C ILE A 134 -1.42 12.71 -29.52
N ASP A 135 -1.87 13.65 -30.37
CA ASP A 135 -2.04 13.40 -31.80
C ASP A 135 -0.70 13.04 -32.47
N LEU A 136 -0.73 12.09 -33.41
CA LEU A 136 0.51 11.59 -34.06
C LEU A 136 1.23 12.69 -34.84
N SER A 137 0.46 13.56 -35.52
CA SER A 137 1.00 14.65 -36.31
C SER A 137 1.61 15.73 -35.42
N GLU A 138 0.95 16.06 -34.33
CA GLU A 138 1.44 17.00 -33.33
C GLU A 138 2.73 16.48 -32.67
N LEU A 139 2.75 15.20 -32.25
CA LEU A 139 3.93 14.56 -31.68
C LEU A 139 5.12 14.60 -32.64
N LYS A 140 4.88 14.33 -33.93
CA LYS A 140 5.94 14.35 -34.95
C LYS A 140 6.54 15.76 -35.12
N ILE A 141 5.70 16.79 -35.10
CA ILE A 141 6.14 18.19 -35.17
C ILE A 141 6.95 18.56 -33.94
N GLN A 142 6.46 18.23 -32.75
CA GLN A 142 7.13 18.56 -31.49
C GLN A 142 8.47 17.83 -31.30
N ALA A 143 8.56 16.59 -31.76
CA ALA A 143 9.80 15.82 -31.69
C ALA A 143 10.91 16.36 -32.62
N GLY A 144 10.56 17.06 -33.72
CA GLY A 144 11.52 17.70 -34.62
C GLY A 144 12.53 16.76 -35.29
N LEU A 145 12.24 15.46 -35.35
CA LEU A 145 13.14 14.45 -35.85
C LEU A 145 13.02 14.28 -37.38
N SER A 146 14.10 13.85 -38.02
CA SER A 146 14.02 13.43 -39.40
C SER A 146 13.05 12.23 -39.58
N ASN A 147 12.42 12.11 -40.77
CA ASN A 147 11.46 11.01 -41.02
C ASN A 147 12.06 9.63 -40.69
N LYS A 148 13.30 9.36 -41.07
CA LYS A 148 13.98 8.11 -40.78
C LYS A 148 14.26 7.89 -39.30
N GLY A 149 14.62 8.97 -38.57
CA GLY A 149 14.81 8.94 -37.11
C GLY A 149 13.50 8.68 -36.37
N TRP A 150 12.44 9.38 -36.76
CA TRP A 150 11.09 9.23 -36.25
C TRP A 150 10.56 7.80 -36.40
N ASP A 151 10.58 7.26 -37.64
CA ASP A 151 10.05 5.92 -37.92
C ASP A 151 10.77 4.83 -37.10
N LYS A 152 12.10 4.95 -37.01
CA LYS A 152 12.91 4.00 -36.23
C LYS A 152 12.58 4.09 -34.74
N ALA A 153 12.49 5.29 -34.19
CA ALA A 153 12.22 5.51 -32.78
C ALA A 153 10.79 5.10 -32.39
N MET A 154 9.77 5.47 -33.17
CA MET A 154 8.39 5.06 -32.94
C MET A 154 8.19 3.56 -33.02
N LYS A 155 8.81 2.89 -34.02
CA LYS A 155 8.77 1.44 -34.15
C LYS A 155 9.42 0.74 -32.96
N SER A 156 10.52 1.29 -32.45
CA SER A 156 11.22 0.77 -31.28
C SER A 156 10.37 0.93 -30.01
N LEU A 157 9.84 2.13 -29.75
CA LEU A 157 8.98 2.41 -28.59
C LEU A 157 7.73 1.53 -28.58
N THR A 158 7.11 1.32 -29.75
CA THR A 158 5.96 0.42 -29.88
C THR A 158 6.33 -1.05 -29.64
N LYS A 159 7.50 -1.49 -30.15
CA LYS A 159 8.01 -2.86 -29.92
C LYS A 159 8.37 -3.10 -28.45
N GLN A 160 8.86 -2.10 -27.75
CA GLN A 160 9.18 -2.16 -26.33
C GLN A 160 7.92 -2.05 -25.42
N GLY A 161 6.74 -1.84 -26.02
CA GLY A 161 5.49 -1.71 -25.28
C GLY A 161 5.36 -0.39 -24.51
N LEU A 162 6.13 0.64 -24.86
CA LEU A 162 6.13 1.94 -24.18
C LEU A 162 5.13 2.93 -24.80
N ALA A 163 4.82 2.77 -26.08
CA ALA A 163 3.87 3.59 -26.79
C ALA A 163 2.93 2.76 -27.65
N LYS A 164 1.68 3.15 -27.78
CA LYS A 164 0.69 2.53 -28.64
C LYS A 164 0.04 3.58 -29.54
N VAL A 165 0.05 3.33 -30.84
CA VAL A 165 -0.73 4.14 -31.79
C VAL A 165 -2.17 3.62 -31.81
N VAL A 166 -3.13 4.49 -31.54
CA VAL A 166 -4.56 4.20 -31.54
C VAL A 166 -5.19 4.97 -32.69
N LYS A 167 -5.91 4.27 -33.55
CA LYS A 167 -6.66 4.86 -34.65
C LYS A 167 -8.12 4.99 -34.22
N THR A 168 -8.64 6.21 -34.18
CA THR A 168 -10.06 6.54 -34.09
C THR A 168 -10.55 6.95 -35.48
N GLU A 169 -11.89 7.07 -35.68
CA GLU A 169 -12.49 7.30 -37.01
C GLU A 169 -11.91 8.53 -37.72
N ASP A 170 -11.45 9.55 -36.97
CA ASP A 170 -10.96 10.82 -37.55
C ASP A 170 -9.51 11.18 -37.17
N GLN A 171 -8.84 10.42 -36.28
CA GLN A 171 -7.51 10.82 -35.76
C GLN A 171 -6.63 9.62 -35.40
N LEU A 172 -5.31 9.81 -35.56
CA LEU A 172 -4.28 8.89 -35.07
C LEU A 172 -3.66 9.50 -33.81
N THR A 173 -3.84 8.83 -32.68
CA THR A 173 -3.26 9.26 -31.40
C THR A 173 -2.22 8.26 -30.87
N VAL A 174 -1.23 8.79 -30.16
CA VAL A 174 -0.22 7.99 -29.46
C VAL A 174 -0.48 8.07 -27.97
N LYS A 175 -0.54 6.90 -27.32
CA LYS A 175 -0.73 6.77 -25.87
C LYS A 175 0.47 6.13 -25.24
N LEU A 176 0.85 6.61 -24.04
CA LEU A 176 1.76 5.90 -23.16
C LEU A 176 1.11 4.59 -22.68
N LEU A 177 1.87 3.52 -22.64
CA LEU A 177 1.47 2.28 -21.96
C LEU A 177 2.18 2.22 -20.61
N ASP A 178 1.41 1.92 -19.56
CA ASP A 178 1.90 1.77 -18.18
C ASP A 178 2.74 0.49 -18.00
#